data_5809cd2554fe2f6962f0041a47dc7298
#
_entry.id   5809cd2554fe2f6962f0041a47dc7298
#
_cell.length_a   1.000
_cell.length_b   1.000
_cell.length_c   1.000
_cell.angle_alpha   90.00
_cell.angle_beta   90.00
_cell.angle_gamma   90.00
#
_symmetry.space_group_name_H-M   'P 1'
#
loop_
_entity.id
_entity.type
_entity.pdbx_description
1 polymer ?
#
loop_
_entity_poly.entity_id
_entity_poly.type
_entity_poly.pdbx_seq_one_letter_code
_entity_poly.pdbx_strand_id
1 'polypeptide(L)'
;LVSPHRTKRPWQGQIEKSTPEVRPTYDPTCYLCAGNARAGGKQNPQYTSTFVFDNDYAALLPEGPRGEVGASELFQAQAETGTCRVICFSPRHDLTLPVMELSDLRRVVDVWAQQIEELGARPDINYVQVFENKGIIMGSSNPHPHGQIWANHTVPLEPAKEDVQQRAYYDRYG
;
A
#
# COMPACT_ATOMS: atom_id res chain seq x y z
N LEU A 1 4.98 -25.42 -1.21
CA LEU A 1 4.50 -26.69 -1.74
C LEU A 1 3.88 -26.49 -3.11
N VAL A 2 4.38 -27.20 -4.13
CA VAL A 2 3.82 -27.18 -5.50
C VAL A 2 3.09 -28.49 -5.75
N SER A 3 1.82 -28.40 -6.17
CA SER A 3 0.96 -29.59 -6.40
C SER A 3 0.26 -29.51 -7.75
N PRO A 4 0.96 -29.71 -8.89
CA PRO A 4 0.39 -29.51 -10.22
C PRO A 4 -0.82 -30.39 -10.52
N HIS A 5 -0.89 -31.60 -9.93
CA HIS A 5 -2.01 -32.54 -10.13
C HIS A 5 -3.32 -32.00 -9.55
N ARG A 6 -3.27 -31.08 -8.60
CA ARG A 6 -4.49 -30.47 -8.01
C ARG A 6 -5.21 -29.52 -8.95
N THR A 7 -4.59 -29.08 -10.03
CA THR A 7 -5.24 -28.27 -11.07
C THR A 7 -6.36 -29.04 -11.79
N LYS A 8 -6.33 -30.39 -11.75
CA LYS A 8 -7.34 -31.26 -12.33
C LYS A 8 -8.50 -31.57 -11.38
N ARG A 9 -8.44 -31.09 -10.15
CA ARG A 9 -9.52 -31.29 -9.17
C ARG A 9 -10.76 -30.53 -9.62
N PRO A 10 -11.97 -31.17 -9.68
CA PRO A 10 -13.19 -30.41 -9.91
C PRO A 10 -13.40 -29.44 -8.77
N TRP A 11 -13.22 -28.17 -9.06
CA TRP A 11 -13.28 -27.12 -8.06
C TRP A 11 -14.72 -26.63 -7.94
N GLN A 12 -15.32 -26.82 -6.76
CA GLN A 12 -16.65 -26.32 -6.42
C GLN A 12 -16.55 -25.09 -5.48
N GLY A 13 -15.55 -24.27 -5.71
CA GLY A 13 -15.33 -23.07 -4.92
C GLY A 13 -16.26 -21.92 -5.33
N GLN A 14 -16.20 -20.85 -4.59
CA GLN A 14 -16.91 -19.61 -4.88
C GLN A 14 -16.47 -19.09 -6.25
N ILE A 15 -17.42 -18.90 -7.15
CA ILE A 15 -17.20 -18.21 -8.42
C ILE A 15 -17.69 -16.78 -8.23
N GLU A 16 -16.76 -15.84 -8.20
CA GLU A 16 -17.11 -14.44 -8.29
C GLU A 16 -17.44 -14.07 -9.72
N LYS A 17 -18.70 -13.74 -9.96
CA LYS A 17 -19.07 -13.08 -11.20
C LYS A 17 -18.66 -11.62 -11.09
N SER A 18 -17.50 -11.28 -11.64
CA SER A 18 -17.17 -9.89 -11.87
C SER A 18 -18.12 -9.33 -12.94
N THR A 19 -19.12 -8.58 -12.52
CA THR A 19 -19.86 -7.74 -13.46
C THR A 19 -18.88 -6.67 -13.95
N PRO A 20 -18.70 -6.47 -15.26
CA PRO A 20 -17.87 -5.38 -15.76
C PRO A 20 -18.45 -4.06 -15.23
N GLU A 21 -17.76 -3.45 -14.30
CA GLU A 21 -18.14 -2.15 -13.75
C GLU A 21 -17.63 -1.07 -14.73
N VAL A 22 -18.54 -0.41 -15.41
CA VAL A 22 -18.21 0.75 -16.24
C VAL A 22 -18.07 1.95 -15.29
N ARG A 23 -16.84 2.36 -15.04
CA ARG A 23 -16.54 3.52 -14.21
C ARG A 23 -16.39 4.78 -15.05
N PRO A 24 -16.80 5.95 -14.53
CA PRO A 24 -16.53 7.20 -15.21
C PRO A 24 -15.03 7.54 -15.15
N THR A 25 -14.54 8.29 -16.11
CA THR A 25 -13.16 8.78 -16.12
C THR A 25 -12.85 9.75 -14.98
N TYR A 26 -13.87 10.39 -14.44
CA TYR A 26 -13.85 11.30 -13.31
C TYR A 26 -15.15 11.17 -12.54
N ASP A 27 -15.05 11.13 -11.21
CA ASP A 27 -16.22 11.11 -10.31
C ASP A 27 -16.16 12.34 -9.40
N PRO A 28 -17.14 13.26 -9.50
CA PRO A 28 -17.15 14.48 -8.67
C PRO A 28 -17.35 14.19 -7.17
N THR A 29 -17.79 12.99 -6.81
CA THR A 29 -17.98 12.58 -5.41
C THR A 29 -16.78 11.84 -4.83
N CYS A 30 -15.82 11.43 -5.69
CA CYS A 30 -14.63 10.70 -5.26
C CYS A 30 -13.62 11.65 -4.60
N TYR A 31 -13.32 11.43 -3.33
CA TYR A 31 -12.33 12.21 -2.58
C TYR A 31 -10.86 12.02 -3.04
N LEU A 32 -10.59 11.12 -4.00
CA LEU A 32 -9.27 10.94 -4.60
C LEU A 32 -9.13 11.59 -5.97
N CYS A 33 -10.23 11.89 -6.69
CA CYS A 33 -10.14 12.56 -7.99
C CYS A 33 -9.51 13.95 -7.88
N ALA A 34 -8.82 14.35 -8.95
CA ALA A 34 -8.16 15.65 -9.03
C ALA A 34 -9.15 16.79 -8.80
N GLY A 35 -8.77 17.79 -7.99
CA GLY A 35 -9.59 18.94 -7.67
C GLY A 35 -10.70 18.72 -6.66
N ASN A 36 -10.99 17.49 -6.24
CA ASN A 36 -12.05 17.21 -5.27
C ASN A 36 -11.61 17.45 -3.82
N ALA A 37 -12.59 17.66 -2.95
CA ALA A 37 -12.36 17.81 -1.52
C ALA A 37 -12.10 16.46 -0.85
N ARG A 38 -11.15 16.45 0.10
CA ARG A 38 -10.84 15.36 1.04
C ARG A 38 -11.37 15.67 2.43
N ALA A 39 -11.13 14.71 3.34
CA ALA A 39 -11.43 14.90 4.76
C ALA A 39 -10.74 16.15 5.34
N GLY A 40 -11.38 16.76 6.34
CA GLY A 40 -10.86 17.95 6.99
C GLY A 40 -10.87 19.22 6.13
N GLY A 41 -11.61 19.26 5.03
CA GLY A 41 -11.70 20.43 4.14
C GLY A 41 -10.49 20.63 3.25
N LYS A 42 -9.56 19.70 3.20
CA LYS A 42 -8.43 19.72 2.27
C LYS A 42 -8.93 19.50 0.84
N GLN A 43 -8.26 20.10 -0.13
CA GLN A 43 -8.59 19.94 -1.54
C GLN A 43 -7.42 19.34 -2.30
N ASN A 44 -7.69 18.35 -3.16
CA ASN A 44 -6.69 17.81 -4.06
C ASN A 44 -6.26 18.87 -5.08
N PRO A 45 -4.99 18.94 -5.44
CA PRO A 45 -4.58 19.73 -6.61
C PRO A 45 -5.21 19.16 -7.88
N GLN A 46 -5.19 19.93 -8.95
CA GLN A 46 -5.51 19.47 -10.31
C GLN A 46 -4.31 18.65 -10.84
N TYR A 47 -4.05 17.49 -10.24
CA TYR A 47 -2.96 16.64 -10.66
C TYR A 47 -3.25 15.95 -12.00
N THR A 48 -2.22 15.81 -12.83
CA THR A 48 -2.30 15.26 -14.20
C THR A 48 -1.56 13.93 -14.35
N SER A 49 -0.94 13.45 -13.28
CA SER A 49 -0.20 12.19 -13.22
C SER A 49 -0.42 11.54 -11.84
N THR A 50 0.62 11.05 -11.19
CA THR A 50 0.55 10.56 -9.82
C THR A 50 0.38 11.70 -8.82
N PHE A 51 -0.25 11.42 -7.67
CA PHE A 51 -0.39 12.37 -6.58
C PHE A 51 -0.20 11.66 -5.24
N VAL A 52 0.69 12.19 -4.40
CA VAL A 52 1.00 11.64 -3.07
C VAL A 52 0.59 12.64 -1.99
N PHE A 53 0.00 12.13 -0.92
CA PHE A 53 -0.37 12.94 0.23
C PHE A 53 -0.38 12.11 1.52
N ASP A 54 -0.21 12.75 2.67
CA ASP A 54 -0.31 12.09 3.96
C ASP A 54 -1.75 11.64 4.20
N ASN A 55 -1.94 10.37 4.59
CA ASN A 55 -3.25 9.77 4.77
C ASN A 55 -4.04 10.53 5.84
N ASP A 56 -5.22 11.03 5.47
CA ASP A 56 -6.10 11.79 6.38
C ASP A 56 -6.61 10.93 7.55
N TYR A 57 -6.56 9.61 7.43
CA TYR A 57 -6.90 8.62 8.48
C TYR A 57 -5.72 7.64 8.66
N ALA A 58 -4.56 8.18 8.96
CA ALA A 58 -3.34 7.39 9.10
C ALA A 58 -3.45 6.37 10.25
N ALA A 59 -3.04 5.13 9.98
CA ALA A 59 -2.94 4.09 11.01
C ALA A 59 -1.70 4.29 11.90
N LEU A 60 -0.64 4.86 11.33
CA LEU A 60 0.58 5.22 12.04
C LEU A 60 0.66 6.74 12.20
N LEU A 61 0.97 7.20 13.39
CA LEU A 61 1.21 8.61 13.68
C LEU A 61 2.70 8.84 13.97
N PRO A 62 3.26 10.02 13.62
CA PRO A 62 4.66 10.31 13.86
C PRO A 62 4.99 10.41 15.36
N GLU A 63 3.99 10.72 16.17
CA GLU A 63 4.09 10.75 17.64
C GLU A 63 3.05 9.82 18.25
N GLY A 64 3.43 9.13 19.31
CA GLY A 64 2.55 8.18 19.99
C GLY A 64 3.13 7.74 21.34
N PRO A 65 2.41 6.86 22.05
CA PRO A 65 2.93 6.25 23.27
C PRO A 65 4.24 5.53 22.95
N ARG A 66 5.10 5.41 23.95
CA ARG A 66 6.34 4.63 23.88
C ARG A 66 6.27 3.52 24.90
N GLY A 67 6.92 2.41 24.60
CA GLY A 67 7.06 1.29 25.51
C GLY A 67 6.57 -0.02 24.94
N GLU A 68 6.82 -1.05 25.72
CA GLU A 68 6.47 -2.43 25.43
C GLU A 68 5.59 -2.97 26.54
N VAL A 69 4.65 -3.80 26.20
CA VAL A 69 3.85 -4.58 27.14
C VAL A 69 4.04 -6.04 26.78
N GLY A 70 4.63 -6.82 27.69
CA GLY A 70 4.82 -8.25 27.50
C GLY A 70 4.34 -9.00 28.74
N ALA A 71 3.35 -9.87 28.59
CA ALA A 71 2.93 -10.79 29.64
C ALA A 71 3.77 -12.09 29.62
N SER A 72 4.40 -12.42 28.48
CA SER A 72 5.28 -13.56 28.28
C SER A 72 6.03 -13.41 26.94
N GLU A 73 6.96 -14.34 26.66
CA GLU A 73 7.64 -14.40 25.35
C GLU A 73 6.69 -14.60 24.16
N LEU A 74 5.49 -15.12 24.39
CA LEU A 74 4.48 -15.38 23.36
C LEU A 74 3.47 -14.24 23.19
N PHE A 75 3.30 -13.40 24.21
CA PHE A 75 2.32 -12.32 24.22
C PHE A 75 3.03 -10.99 24.46
N GLN A 76 3.46 -10.37 23.36
CA GLN A 76 4.17 -9.10 23.37
C GLN A 76 3.38 -8.08 22.55
N ALA A 77 3.37 -6.84 23.01
CA ALA A 77 2.89 -5.69 22.27
C ALA A 77 3.87 -4.55 22.41
N GLN A 78 4.18 -3.89 21.32
CA GLN A 78 5.08 -2.76 21.26
C GLN A 78 4.36 -1.57 20.65
N ALA A 79 4.64 -0.39 21.20
CA ALA A 79 4.16 0.86 20.61
C ALA A 79 4.84 1.10 19.23
N GLU A 80 4.05 1.49 18.24
CA GLU A 80 4.53 1.77 16.90
C GLU A 80 4.25 3.22 16.53
N THR A 81 5.21 3.84 15.86
CA THR A 81 5.07 5.18 15.28
C THR A 81 5.49 5.16 13.82
N GLY A 82 5.10 6.17 13.06
CA GLY A 82 5.45 6.23 11.65
C GLY A 82 4.62 7.21 10.85
N THR A 83 4.60 7.00 9.56
CA THR A 83 3.88 7.85 8.60
C THR A 83 3.14 6.99 7.60
N CYS A 84 1.88 7.34 7.32
CA CYS A 84 1.11 6.72 6.25
C CYS A 84 0.83 7.73 5.15
N ARG A 85 1.05 7.33 3.89
CA ARG A 85 0.72 8.13 2.70
C ARG A 85 -0.24 7.36 1.79
N VAL A 86 -0.99 8.12 0.99
CA VAL A 86 -1.78 7.60 -0.12
C VAL A 86 -1.12 8.06 -1.42
N ILE A 87 -1.07 7.17 -2.41
CA ILE A 87 -0.61 7.47 -3.76
C ILE A 87 -1.78 7.26 -4.71
N CYS A 88 -2.30 8.31 -5.33
CA CYS A 88 -3.16 8.18 -6.49
C CYS A 88 -2.30 7.87 -7.72
N PHE A 89 -2.59 6.79 -8.43
CA PHE A 89 -1.78 6.33 -9.55
C PHE A 89 -2.05 7.10 -10.84
N SER A 90 -3.23 7.68 -10.97
CA SER A 90 -3.70 8.41 -12.15
C SER A 90 -4.80 9.39 -11.74
N PRO A 91 -4.98 10.51 -12.48
CA PRO A 91 -6.19 11.34 -12.33
C PRO A 91 -7.46 10.64 -12.86
N ARG A 92 -7.31 9.58 -13.66
CA ARG A 92 -8.38 8.80 -14.25
C ARG A 92 -8.97 7.83 -13.22
N HIS A 93 -10.26 8.01 -12.90
CA HIS A 93 -10.98 7.21 -11.91
C HIS A 93 -11.26 5.77 -12.38
N ASP A 94 -11.34 5.55 -13.67
CA ASP A 94 -11.71 4.29 -14.30
C ASP A 94 -10.55 3.32 -14.55
N LEU A 95 -9.30 3.78 -14.40
CA LEU A 95 -8.12 2.95 -14.67
C LEU A 95 -7.80 2.01 -13.49
N THR A 96 -7.01 0.99 -13.82
CA THR A 96 -6.31 0.12 -12.87
C THR A 96 -4.91 -0.14 -13.42
N LEU A 97 -3.94 -0.51 -12.58
CA LEU A 97 -2.55 -0.73 -13.02
C LEU A 97 -2.43 -1.59 -14.30
N PRO A 98 -3.16 -2.73 -14.45
CA PRO A 98 -3.04 -3.58 -15.65
C PRO A 98 -3.52 -2.94 -16.96
N VAL A 99 -4.31 -1.88 -16.92
CA VAL A 99 -4.85 -1.20 -18.10
C VAL A 99 -4.32 0.21 -18.31
N MET A 100 -3.31 0.59 -17.53
CA MET A 100 -2.58 1.85 -17.75
C MET A 100 -1.63 1.74 -18.93
N GLU A 101 -1.40 2.86 -19.60
CA GLU A 101 -0.32 2.98 -20.56
C GLU A 101 1.03 2.76 -19.87
N LEU A 102 1.98 2.12 -20.57
CA LEU A 102 3.27 1.74 -20.00
C LEU A 102 4.04 2.97 -19.44
N SER A 103 3.91 4.12 -20.08
CA SER A 103 4.52 5.37 -19.61
C SER A 103 3.95 5.84 -18.28
N ASP A 104 2.65 5.64 -18.05
CA ASP A 104 1.98 6.01 -16.81
C ASP A 104 2.32 5.02 -15.69
N LEU A 105 2.31 3.72 -16.02
CA LEU A 105 2.73 2.68 -15.09
C LEU A 105 4.17 2.90 -14.62
N ARG A 106 5.08 3.29 -15.53
CA ARG A 106 6.46 3.63 -15.18
C ARG A 106 6.53 4.78 -14.18
N ARG A 107 5.73 5.84 -14.36
CA ARG A 107 5.66 6.95 -13.41
C ARG A 107 5.18 6.51 -12.02
N VAL A 108 4.27 5.55 -11.95
CA VAL A 108 3.85 4.97 -10.65
C VAL A 108 5.02 4.29 -9.97
N VAL A 109 5.78 3.47 -10.69
CA VAL A 109 6.98 2.79 -10.16
C VAL A 109 8.05 3.78 -9.72
N ASP A 110 8.30 4.82 -10.52
CA ASP A 110 9.26 5.88 -10.19
C ASP A 110 8.86 6.61 -8.89
N VAL A 111 7.57 6.89 -8.70
CA VAL A 111 7.07 7.49 -7.45
C VAL A 111 7.20 6.52 -6.28
N TRP A 112 6.96 5.22 -6.44
CA TRP A 112 7.20 4.23 -5.39
C TRP A 112 8.66 4.25 -4.94
N ALA A 113 9.60 4.22 -5.89
CA ALA A 113 11.03 4.28 -5.60
C ALA A 113 11.41 5.57 -4.86
N GLN A 114 10.93 6.72 -5.37
CA GLN A 114 11.15 8.02 -4.72
C GLN A 114 10.62 8.06 -3.28
N GLN A 115 9.44 7.51 -3.05
CA GLN A 115 8.83 7.51 -1.71
C GLN A 115 9.57 6.57 -0.75
N ILE A 116 10.08 5.43 -1.24
CA ILE A 116 10.91 4.52 -0.43
C ILE A 116 12.23 5.22 -0.06
N GLU A 117 12.87 5.90 -1.01
CA GLU A 117 14.10 6.65 -0.77
C GLU A 117 13.89 7.80 0.24
N GLU A 118 12.87 8.64 0.01
CA GLU A 118 12.55 9.79 0.86
C GLU A 118 12.24 9.39 2.30
N LEU A 119 11.35 8.41 2.47
CA LEU A 119 10.92 7.97 3.79
C LEU A 119 11.98 7.12 4.48
N GLY A 120 12.68 6.26 3.73
CA GLY A 120 13.75 5.42 4.25
C GLY A 120 15.02 6.19 4.65
N ALA A 121 15.20 7.42 4.14
CA ALA A 121 16.28 8.30 4.57
C ALA A 121 16.01 8.97 5.95
N ARG A 122 14.80 8.87 6.46
CA ARG A 122 14.45 9.45 7.78
C ARG A 122 15.03 8.59 8.90
N PRO A 123 15.65 9.22 9.92
CA PRO A 123 16.28 8.48 11.02
C PRO A 123 15.29 7.76 11.95
N ASP A 124 14.03 8.13 11.89
CA ASP A 124 12.94 7.55 12.67
C ASP A 124 12.20 6.41 11.95
N ILE A 125 12.57 6.12 10.69
CA ILE A 125 11.94 5.07 9.87
C ILE A 125 12.96 3.95 9.58
N ASN A 126 12.57 2.72 9.87
CA ASN A 126 13.39 1.54 9.63
C ASN A 126 12.78 0.59 8.58
N TYR A 127 11.53 0.80 8.21
CA TYR A 127 10.87 -0.01 7.18
C TYR A 127 9.82 0.81 6.41
N VAL A 128 9.78 0.62 5.09
CA VAL A 128 8.81 1.28 4.21
C VAL A 128 8.10 0.22 3.38
N GLN A 129 6.79 0.10 3.53
CA GLN A 129 5.94 -0.79 2.76
C GLN A 129 5.07 0.01 1.80
N VAL A 130 5.19 -0.30 0.50
CA VAL A 130 4.28 0.20 -0.54
C VAL A 130 3.34 -0.94 -0.93
N PHE A 131 2.04 -0.68 -1.01
CA PHE A 131 1.06 -1.70 -1.34
C PHE A 131 -0.21 -1.12 -1.97
N GLU A 132 -0.96 -1.96 -2.68
CA GLU A 132 -2.29 -1.68 -3.17
C GLU A 132 -3.28 -2.69 -2.58
N ASN A 133 -4.41 -2.20 -2.07
CA ASN A 133 -5.59 -3.01 -1.80
C ASN A 133 -6.59 -2.75 -2.94
N LYS A 134 -6.73 -3.70 -3.85
CA LYS A 134 -7.61 -3.56 -5.01
C LYS A 134 -8.91 -4.32 -4.81
N GLY A 135 -10.01 -3.60 -4.94
CA GLY A 135 -11.35 -4.16 -4.88
C GLY A 135 -11.92 -4.32 -3.47
N ILE A 136 -13.23 -4.43 -3.38
CA ILE A 136 -13.99 -4.48 -2.12
C ILE A 136 -13.55 -5.67 -1.24
N ILE A 137 -13.26 -6.82 -1.85
CA ILE A 137 -12.82 -8.04 -1.16
C ILE A 137 -11.50 -7.81 -0.41
N MET A 138 -10.61 -6.98 -0.96
CA MET A 138 -9.34 -6.63 -0.32
C MET A 138 -9.47 -5.45 0.65
N GLY A 139 -10.69 -5.00 0.93
CA GLY A 139 -10.94 -3.89 1.85
C GLY A 139 -10.75 -2.50 1.23
N SER A 140 -10.62 -2.40 -0.10
CA SER A 140 -10.58 -1.11 -0.77
C SER A 140 -11.99 -0.52 -0.84
N SER A 141 -12.19 0.62 -0.16
CA SER A 141 -13.48 1.33 -0.15
C SER A 141 -13.63 2.32 -1.32
N ASN A 142 -12.56 2.62 -2.04
CA ASN A 142 -12.56 3.59 -3.14
C ASN A 142 -12.04 2.94 -4.42
N PRO A 143 -12.81 2.95 -5.51
CA PRO A 143 -12.41 2.34 -6.78
C PRO A 143 -11.36 3.14 -7.58
N HIS A 144 -11.10 4.41 -7.21
CA HIS A 144 -10.04 5.20 -7.82
C HIS A 144 -8.68 4.50 -7.69
N PRO A 145 -7.84 4.43 -8.76
CA PRO A 145 -6.57 3.71 -8.70
C PRO A 145 -5.61 4.36 -7.71
N HIS A 146 -5.37 3.69 -6.59
CA HIS A 146 -4.51 4.19 -5.53
C HIS A 146 -3.83 3.07 -4.76
N GLY A 147 -2.71 3.41 -4.15
CA GLY A 147 -2.00 2.59 -3.19
C GLY A 147 -1.72 3.34 -1.90
N GLN A 148 -1.09 2.67 -0.98
CA GLN A 148 -0.69 3.23 0.30
C GLN A 148 0.80 2.98 0.54
N ILE A 149 1.37 3.82 1.39
CA ILE A 149 2.71 3.65 1.94
C ILE A 149 2.58 3.69 3.46
N TRP A 150 3.15 2.68 4.10
CA TRP A 150 3.36 2.67 5.54
C TRP A 150 4.85 2.68 5.82
N ALA A 151 5.31 3.70 6.52
CA ALA A 151 6.69 3.87 6.93
C ALA A 151 6.76 3.73 8.45
N ASN A 152 7.40 2.68 8.92
CA ASN A 152 7.38 2.22 10.30
C ASN A 152 8.69 2.54 11.02
N HIS A 153 8.60 2.87 12.31
CA HIS A 153 9.76 2.96 13.18
C HIS A 153 10.40 1.58 13.42
N THR A 154 9.59 0.54 13.59
CA THR A 154 10.10 -0.83 13.74
C THR A 154 10.03 -1.60 12.43
N VAL A 155 10.91 -2.58 12.26
CA VAL A 155 10.82 -3.54 11.15
C VAL A 155 9.72 -4.56 11.49
N PRO A 156 8.68 -4.73 10.66
CA PRO A 156 7.62 -5.70 10.91
C PRO A 156 8.15 -7.14 10.97
N LEU A 157 7.40 -8.01 11.66
CA LEU A 157 7.84 -9.37 11.99
C LEU A 157 8.25 -10.21 10.75
N GLU A 158 7.44 -10.18 9.68
CA GLU A 158 7.75 -11.00 8.50
C GLU A 158 8.98 -10.46 7.75
N PRO A 159 9.13 -9.17 7.45
CA PRO A 159 10.37 -8.60 6.93
C PRO A 159 11.60 -8.88 7.81
N ALA A 160 11.46 -8.85 9.14
CA ALA A 160 12.56 -9.16 10.04
C ALA A 160 13.02 -10.61 9.92
N LYS A 161 12.10 -11.56 9.75
CA LYS A 161 12.44 -12.98 9.47
C LYS A 161 13.12 -13.14 8.13
N GLU A 162 12.66 -12.42 7.11
CA GLU A 162 13.26 -12.44 5.76
C GLU A 162 14.70 -11.90 5.79
N ASP A 163 14.93 -10.77 6.47
CA ASP A 163 16.25 -10.15 6.60
C ASP A 163 17.28 -11.13 7.20
N VAL A 164 16.91 -11.84 8.28
CA VAL A 164 17.77 -12.86 8.90
C VAL A 164 18.17 -13.94 7.89
N GLN A 165 17.24 -14.44 7.09
CA GLN A 165 17.51 -15.50 6.13
C GLN A 165 18.32 -14.98 4.93
N GLN A 166 18.05 -13.78 4.46
CA GLN A 166 18.79 -13.15 3.37
C GLN A 166 20.24 -12.86 3.78
N ARG A 167 20.49 -12.37 4.99
CA ARG A 167 21.84 -12.18 5.54
C ARG A 167 22.60 -13.50 5.64
N ALA A 168 21.97 -14.52 6.21
CA ALA A 168 22.57 -15.84 6.31
C ALA A 168 22.94 -16.44 4.93
N TYR A 169 22.11 -16.20 3.92
CA TYR A 169 22.41 -16.59 2.55
C TYR A 169 23.58 -15.80 1.98
N TYR A 170 23.58 -14.48 2.14
CA TYR A 170 24.65 -13.60 1.65
C TYR A 170 26.00 -13.94 2.30
N ASP A 171 26.03 -14.16 3.62
CA ASP A 171 27.25 -14.54 4.35
C ASP A 171 27.84 -15.87 3.88
N ARG A 172 27.00 -16.75 3.34
CA ARG A 172 27.40 -18.07 2.88
C ARG A 172 27.85 -18.11 1.43
N TYR A 173 27.26 -17.30 0.58
CA TYR A 173 27.40 -17.39 -0.86
C TYR A 173 27.91 -16.11 -1.53
N GLY A 174 28.06 -14.99 -0.83
CA GLY A 174 28.61 -13.72 -1.29
C GLY A 174 27.63 -12.89 -2.04
#